data_6a3afef43a244834e99389ab02f818a0
#
_entry.id   6a3afef43a244834e99389ab02f818a0
#
_cell.length_a   1.000
_cell.length_b   1.000
_cell.length_c   1.000
_cell.angle_alpha   90.00
_cell.angle_beta   90.00
_cell.angle_gamma   90.00
#
_symmetry.space_group_name_H-M   'P 1'
#
loop_
_entity.id
_entity.type
_entity.pdbx_description
1 polymer ?
#
loop_
_entity_poly.entity_id
_entity_poly.type
_entity_poly.pdbx_seq_one_letter_code
_entity_poly.pdbx_strand_id
1 'polypeptide(L)'
;LTTLPMALCFFLQCGSFRNDSEGIYVHDRMYQVPLRKDIWDAAKEVNARNGMVIAGTGGGKSAFTLNLTQQLIEQDYTVVVVEFGKSFSQLCRLYPDISLHVDYDEDGVGINPFDLQGEELDNGSIEMLSGVVQKYWRHMFTKDESEKEVALTRFIQDYYENVREGHNFESFYNHVTEHYPEILARKHIPKDFLLESFSLNCGEFLPGRRYENVCKDTGTDFSGKEFIVFELTQIKQDRFLSNLVMGMIFTVIQKKLLSDRRKRGVLIFDEYGETAQMVDTATGTGIHSSVAFCYQKI
;
A
#
# COMPACT_ATOMS: atom_id res chain seq x y z
N LEU A 1 -60.46 22.73 2.65
CA LEU A 1 -59.77 23.69 3.51
C LEU A 1 -58.59 22.97 4.18
N THR A 2 -57.39 23.31 3.79
CA THR A 2 -56.13 22.77 4.33
C THR A 2 -55.58 23.79 5.31
N THR A 3 -55.13 23.37 6.46
CA THR A 3 -54.47 24.29 7.42
C THR A 3 -53.07 24.64 6.89
N LEU A 4 -52.60 25.85 7.22
CA LEU A 4 -51.29 26.34 6.81
C LEU A 4 -50.14 25.35 7.12
N PRO A 5 -50.08 24.68 8.28
CA PRO A 5 -49.09 23.66 8.56
C PRO A 5 -49.15 22.46 7.59
N MET A 6 -50.33 22.00 7.22
CA MET A 6 -50.47 20.90 6.24
C MET A 6 -50.03 21.34 4.84
N ALA A 7 -50.33 22.57 4.43
CA ALA A 7 -49.85 23.10 3.16
C ALA A 7 -48.31 23.25 3.17
N LEU A 8 -47.74 23.71 4.27
CA LEU A 8 -46.27 23.81 4.44
C LEU A 8 -45.57 22.47 4.40
N CYS A 9 -46.20 21.36 4.85
CA CYS A 9 -45.61 20.03 4.70
C CYS A 9 -45.36 19.62 3.25
N PHE A 10 -46.14 20.13 2.31
CA PHE A 10 -45.90 19.87 0.87
C PHE A 10 -44.80 20.76 0.29
N PHE A 11 -44.49 21.91 0.88
CA PHE A 11 -43.47 22.83 0.39
C PHE A 11 -42.13 22.69 1.14
N LEU A 12 -42.12 22.17 2.35
CA LEU A 12 -40.92 22.05 3.18
C LEU A 12 -40.13 20.74 2.97
N GLN A 13 -40.53 19.91 2.02
CA GLN A 13 -39.75 18.76 1.62
C GLN A 13 -38.53 19.09 0.74
N CYS A 14 -38.30 20.35 0.48
CA CYS A 14 -37.02 20.82 -0.04
C CYS A 14 -36.00 20.80 1.11
N GLY A 15 -35.60 19.62 1.54
CA GLY A 15 -34.33 19.50 2.26
C GLY A 15 -33.27 20.19 1.42
N SER A 16 -32.45 20.99 2.02
CA SER A 16 -31.35 21.65 1.33
C SER A 16 -30.30 20.63 0.90
N PHE A 17 -30.60 19.89 -0.16
CA PHE A 17 -29.56 19.12 -0.84
C PHE A 17 -28.58 20.11 -1.43
N ARG A 18 -27.51 20.40 -0.71
CA ARG A 18 -26.43 21.23 -1.21
C ARG A 18 -25.46 20.34 -1.95
N ASN A 19 -25.31 20.63 -3.23
CA ASN A 19 -24.24 20.09 -4.04
C ASN A 19 -22.98 20.91 -3.79
N ASP A 20 -21.87 20.21 -3.66
CA ASP A 20 -20.57 20.82 -3.67
C ASP A 20 -20.17 21.17 -5.12
N SER A 21 -19.24 22.10 -5.31
CA SER A 21 -18.77 22.51 -6.64
C SER A 21 -18.01 21.38 -7.35
N GLU A 22 -17.35 20.54 -6.58
CA GLU A 22 -16.55 19.41 -7.03
C GLU A 22 -16.95 18.15 -6.26
N GLY A 23 -16.39 17.01 -6.61
CA GLY A 23 -16.54 15.76 -5.88
C GLY A 23 -17.33 14.70 -6.63
N ILE A 24 -17.62 13.62 -5.94
CA ILE A 24 -18.29 12.44 -6.46
C ILE A 24 -19.81 12.60 -6.50
N TYR A 25 -20.43 11.95 -7.47
CA TYR A 25 -21.89 11.88 -7.60
C TYR A 25 -22.41 10.63 -6.88
N VAL A 26 -23.35 10.83 -5.99
CA VAL A 26 -24.14 9.79 -5.32
C VAL A 26 -25.61 10.12 -5.41
N HIS A 27 -26.49 9.14 -5.25
CA HIS A 27 -27.93 9.38 -5.20
C HIS A 27 -28.42 9.30 -3.76
N ASP A 28 -29.25 10.26 -3.39
CA ASP A 28 -29.99 10.13 -2.14
C ASP A 28 -30.92 8.92 -2.21
N ARG A 29 -30.90 8.11 -1.15
CA ARG A 29 -31.66 6.86 -1.12
C ARG A 29 -33.19 7.09 -1.17
N MET A 30 -33.66 8.13 -0.56
CA MET A 30 -35.09 8.38 -0.34
C MET A 30 -35.73 9.04 -1.57
N TYR A 31 -35.05 10.04 -2.13
CA TYR A 31 -35.63 10.86 -3.21
C TYR A 31 -34.97 10.62 -4.57
N GLN A 32 -33.94 9.78 -4.62
CA GLN A 32 -33.18 9.47 -5.84
C GLN A 32 -32.60 10.73 -6.51
N VAL A 33 -32.40 11.77 -5.73
CA VAL A 33 -31.80 13.02 -6.24
C VAL A 33 -30.29 12.85 -6.32
N PRO A 34 -29.67 13.20 -7.48
CA PRO A 34 -28.23 13.17 -7.60
C PRO A 34 -27.61 14.25 -6.70
N LEU A 35 -26.67 13.86 -5.87
CA LEU A 35 -25.92 14.73 -4.99
C LEU A 35 -24.45 14.70 -5.37
N ARG A 36 -23.83 15.87 -5.45
CA ARG A 36 -22.39 16.00 -5.62
C ARG A 36 -21.73 16.29 -4.29
N LYS A 37 -20.77 15.45 -3.89
CA LYS A 37 -20.09 15.56 -2.60
C LYS A 37 -18.57 15.54 -2.77
N ASP A 38 -17.95 16.60 -2.27
CA ASP A 38 -16.50 16.68 -2.18
C ASP A 38 -16.04 15.96 -0.92
N ILE A 39 -15.41 14.79 -1.13
CA ILE A 39 -14.87 13.96 -0.04
C ILE A 39 -13.47 14.41 0.38
N TRP A 40 -12.87 15.37 -0.32
CA TRP A 40 -11.51 15.84 -0.09
C TRP A 40 -11.44 17.15 0.70
N ASP A 41 -12.45 17.99 0.62
CA ASP A 41 -12.45 19.30 1.25
C ASP A 41 -12.59 19.20 2.77
N ALA A 42 -11.47 19.36 3.47
CA ALA A 42 -11.43 19.34 4.94
C ALA A 42 -12.15 20.54 5.59
N ALA A 43 -12.43 21.62 4.84
CA ALA A 43 -13.13 22.78 5.38
C ALA A 43 -14.65 22.55 5.49
N LYS A 44 -15.16 21.50 4.89
CA LYS A 44 -16.59 21.21 4.82
C LYS A 44 -16.99 19.99 5.64
N GLU A 45 -17.04 20.08 6.95
CA GLU A 45 -17.67 19.08 7.84
C GLU A 45 -17.09 17.66 7.82
N VAL A 46 -16.15 17.33 6.90
CA VAL A 46 -15.50 16.02 6.83
C VAL A 46 -14.23 16.05 7.69
N ASN A 47 -14.35 15.64 8.94
CA ASN A 47 -13.21 15.62 9.88
C ASN A 47 -12.19 14.51 9.59
N ALA A 48 -12.56 13.51 8.80
CA ALA A 48 -11.69 12.41 8.42
C ALA A 48 -11.98 12.00 6.96
N ARG A 49 -10.91 11.80 6.20
CA ARG A 49 -10.99 11.38 4.77
C ARG A 49 -11.09 9.87 4.61
N ASN A 50 -11.49 9.16 5.66
CA ASN A 50 -11.62 7.72 5.66
C ASN A 50 -13.07 7.33 5.47
N GLY A 51 -13.33 6.38 4.60
CA GLY A 51 -14.67 5.86 4.33
C GLY A 51 -14.72 4.34 4.46
N MET A 52 -15.89 3.81 4.79
CA MET A 52 -16.13 2.38 4.81
C MET A 52 -17.42 2.07 4.04
N VAL A 53 -17.33 1.12 3.11
CA VAL A 53 -18.47 0.60 2.34
C VAL A 53 -18.85 -0.76 2.91
N ILE A 54 -20.03 -0.84 3.51
CA ILE A 54 -20.56 -2.09 4.10
C ILE A 54 -21.79 -2.50 3.31
N ALA A 55 -21.76 -3.73 2.80
CA ALA A 55 -22.90 -4.34 2.13
C ALA A 55 -22.89 -5.86 2.33
N GLY A 56 -24.08 -6.47 2.42
CA GLY A 56 -24.21 -7.93 2.36
C GLY A 56 -23.85 -8.48 0.97
N THR A 57 -23.71 -9.79 0.88
CA THR A 57 -23.44 -10.48 -0.40
C THR A 57 -24.52 -10.10 -1.43
N GLY A 58 -24.08 -9.68 -2.62
CA GLY A 58 -25.00 -9.21 -3.68
C GLY A 58 -25.54 -7.79 -3.47
N GLY A 59 -25.14 -7.08 -2.39
CA GLY A 59 -25.63 -5.74 -2.07
C GLY A 59 -25.03 -4.60 -2.91
N GLY A 60 -24.25 -4.89 -3.95
CA GLY A 60 -23.72 -3.91 -4.89
C GLY A 60 -22.42 -3.23 -4.44
N LYS A 61 -21.72 -3.75 -3.41
CA LYS A 61 -20.44 -3.18 -2.92
C LYS A 61 -19.46 -2.93 -4.08
N SER A 62 -19.15 -3.97 -4.86
CA SER A 62 -18.18 -3.88 -5.95
C SER A 62 -18.63 -2.91 -7.06
N ALA A 63 -19.93 -2.88 -7.39
CA ALA A 63 -20.47 -1.93 -8.37
C ALA A 63 -20.31 -0.49 -7.87
N PHE A 64 -20.57 -0.25 -6.59
CA PHE A 64 -20.39 1.07 -5.99
C PHE A 64 -18.93 1.49 -5.96
N THR A 65 -18.01 0.60 -5.52
CA THR A 65 -16.58 0.91 -5.46
C THR A 65 -15.97 1.13 -6.84
N LEU A 66 -16.37 0.37 -7.86
CA LEU A 66 -15.96 0.58 -9.23
C LEU A 66 -16.42 1.95 -9.77
N ASN A 67 -17.69 2.29 -9.54
CA ASN A 67 -18.22 3.60 -9.96
C ASN A 67 -17.54 4.75 -9.22
N LEU A 68 -17.31 4.60 -7.92
CA LEU A 68 -16.54 5.57 -7.14
C LEU A 68 -15.12 5.74 -7.69
N THR A 69 -14.42 4.65 -7.94
CA THR A 69 -13.06 4.65 -8.49
C THR A 69 -13.01 5.34 -9.85
N GLN A 70 -13.96 5.04 -10.73
CA GLN A 70 -14.07 5.67 -12.02
C GLN A 70 -14.20 7.20 -11.89
N GLN A 71 -15.10 7.66 -11.04
CA GLN A 71 -15.31 9.10 -10.82
C GLN A 71 -14.07 9.79 -10.24
N LEU A 72 -13.30 9.09 -9.38
CA LEU A 72 -12.06 9.62 -8.82
C LEU A 72 -10.99 9.76 -9.90
N ILE A 73 -10.82 8.75 -10.76
CA ILE A 73 -9.89 8.79 -11.89
C ILE A 73 -10.24 9.96 -12.84
N GLU A 74 -11.52 10.15 -13.17
CA GLU A 74 -11.99 11.21 -14.02
C GLU A 74 -11.83 12.62 -13.42
N GLN A 75 -11.50 12.72 -12.13
CA GLN A 75 -11.21 13.96 -11.42
C GLN A 75 -9.71 14.08 -11.05
N ASP A 76 -8.84 13.38 -11.77
CA ASP A 76 -7.38 13.43 -11.62
C ASP A 76 -6.87 13.01 -10.23
N TYR A 77 -7.57 12.07 -9.56
CA TYR A 77 -7.04 11.46 -8.37
C TYR A 77 -6.10 10.32 -8.71
N THR A 78 -5.01 10.22 -7.97
CA THR A 78 -4.20 9.00 -7.97
C THR A 78 -4.91 7.93 -7.12
N VAL A 79 -5.26 6.81 -7.73
CA VAL A 79 -6.00 5.73 -7.04
C VAL A 79 -5.17 4.46 -7.00
N VAL A 80 -4.94 3.94 -5.80
CA VAL A 80 -4.32 2.64 -5.58
C VAL A 80 -5.35 1.71 -4.97
N VAL A 81 -5.52 0.56 -5.58
CA VAL A 81 -6.46 -0.49 -5.14
C VAL A 81 -5.68 -1.73 -4.77
N VAL A 82 -6.03 -2.33 -3.64
CA VAL A 82 -5.59 -3.67 -3.26
C VAL A 82 -6.83 -4.56 -3.18
N GLU A 83 -6.89 -5.58 -4.01
CA GLU A 83 -8.02 -6.49 -4.07
C GLU A 83 -7.61 -7.96 -3.95
N PHE A 84 -8.54 -8.77 -3.43
CA PHE A 84 -8.45 -10.24 -3.40
C PHE A 84 -9.49 -10.89 -4.32
N GLY A 85 -9.91 -10.17 -5.34
CA GLY A 85 -10.84 -10.56 -6.40
C GLY A 85 -10.35 -10.03 -7.73
N LYS A 86 -11.21 -10.09 -8.75
CA LYS A 86 -10.89 -9.64 -10.12
C LYS A 86 -11.84 -8.53 -10.58
N SER A 87 -12.23 -7.66 -9.65
CA SER A 87 -13.27 -6.67 -9.93
C SER A 87 -12.76 -5.49 -10.76
N PHE A 88 -11.51 -5.06 -10.53
CA PHE A 88 -10.96 -3.83 -11.11
C PHE A 88 -10.23 -4.01 -12.44
N SER A 89 -9.91 -5.25 -12.84
CA SER A 89 -9.20 -5.53 -14.10
C SER A 89 -9.88 -4.96 -15.34
N GLN A 90 -11.22 -4.95 -15.36
CA GLN A 90 -11.97 -4.36 -16.47
C GLN A 90 -11.89 -2.84 -16.50
N LEU A 91 -11.85 -2.20 -15.32
CA LEU A 91 -11.70 -0.75 -15.22
C LEU A 91 -10.32 -0.30 -15.71
N CYS A 92 -9.26 -1.07 -15.42
CA CYS A 92 -7.93 -0.80 -15.96
C CYS A 92 -7.91 -0.79 -17.50
N ARG A 93 -8.69 -1.66 -18.15
CA ARG A 93 -8.76 -1.70 -19.60
C ARG A 93 -9.42 -0.45 -20.22
N LEU A 94 -10.22 0.28 -19.47
CA LEU A 94 -10.82 1.55 -19.93
C LEU A 94 -9.82 2.71 -19.89
N TYR A 95 -8.77 2.59 -19.07
CA TYR A 95 -7.77 3.65 -18.87
C TYR A 95 -6.33 3.11 -19.09
N PRO A 96 -6.00 2.52 -20.25
CA PRO A 96 -4.74 1.78 -20.45
C PRO A 96 -3.49 2.65 -20.26
N ASP A 97 -3.57 3.93 -20.59
CA ASP A 97 -2.43 4.84 -20.56
C ASP A 97 -1.99 5.18 -19.13
N ILE A 98 -2.95 5.34 -18.22
CA ILE A 98 -2.72 5.76 -16.84
C ILE A 98 -2.85 4.63 -15.83
N SER A 99 -3.35 3.45 -16.24
CA SER A 99 -3.53 2.31 -15.34
C SER A 99 -2.38 1.34 -15.38
N LEU A 100 -2.23 0.62 -14.27
CA LEU A 100 -1.35 -0.53 -14.13
C LEU A 100 -2.08 -1.58 -13.30
N HIS A 101 -2.25 -2.77 -13.86
CA HIS A 101 -2.81 -3.93 -13.14
C HIS A 101 -1.69 -4.92 -12.86
N VAL A 102 -1.44 -5.17 -11.60
CA VAL A 102 -0.38 -6.05 -11.11
C VAL A 102 -1.01 -7.25 -10.43
N ASP A 103 -0.95 -8.39 -11.10
CA ASP A 103 -1.32 -9.68 -10.51
C ASP A 103 -0.11 -10.27 -9.79
N TYR A 104 -0.34 -10.90 -8.64
CA TYR A 104 0.68 -11.76 -8.07
C TYR A 104 0.68 -13.09 -8.84
N ASP A 105 1.72 -13.34 -9.59
CA ASP A 105 1.87 -14.54 -10.41
C ASP A 105 3.29 -15.17 -10.25
N GLU A 106 3.75 -15.92 -11.26
CA GLU A 106 5.08 -16.53 -11.28
C GLU A 106 6.23 -15.51 -11.27
N ASP A 107 5.94 -14.26 -11.62
CA ASP A 107 6.89 -13.14 -11.60
C ASP A 107 6.72 -12.26 -10.34
N GLY A 108 5.87 -12.67 -9.41
CA GLY A 108 5.58 -11.93 -8.18
C GLY A 108 4.77 -10.65 -8.46
N VAL A 109 5.06 -9.57 -7.71
CA VAL A 109 4.43 -8.25 -7.93
C VAL A 109 5.35 -7.29 -8.68
N GLY A 110 6.55 -7.73 -9.05
CA GLY A 110 7.53 -6.92 -9.78
C GLY A 110 7.98 -5.65 -9.06
N ILE A 111 7.84 -5.59 -7.75
CA ILE A 111 8.27 -4.46 -6.92
C ILE A 111 9.67 -4.75 -6.39
N ASN A 112 10.61 -3.88 -6.72
CA ASN A 112 11.93 -3.88 -6.12
C ASN A 112 12.05 -2.75 -5.08
N PRO A 113 11.95 -3.03 -3.78
CA PRO A 113 12.07 -2.01 -2.75
C PRO A 113 13.46 -1.35 -2.70
N PHE A 114 14.49 -2.05 -3.19
CA PHE A 114 15.87 -1.58 -3.19
C PHE A 114 16.18 -0.61 -4.34
N ASP A 115 15.31 -0.52 -5.35
CA ASP A 115 15.44 0.49 -6.39
C ASP A 115 14.88 1.83 -5.89
N LEU A 116 15.77 2.76 -5.56
CA LEU A 116 15.39 4.11 -5.15
C LEU A 116 15.06 5.04 -6.33
N GLN A 117 15.09 4.52 -7.57
CA GLN A 117 14.76 5.28 -8.79
C GLN A 117 15.58 6.57 -8.96
N GLY A 118 16.83 6.56 -8.51
CA GLY A 118 17.75 7.70 -8.59
C GLY A 118 17.63 8.69 -7.43
N GLU A 119 16.79 8.42 -6.43
CA GLU A 119 16.77 9.20 -5.19
C GLU A 119 17.96 8.82 -4.30
N GLU A 120 18.44 9.77 -3.51
CA GLU A 120 19.46 9.49 -2.50
C GLU A 120 18.88 8.68 -1.33
N LEU A 121 19.72 7.83 -0.73
CA LEU A 121 19.35 7.05 0.44
C LEU A 121 19.15 7.99 1.65
N ASP A 122 17.91 8.23 2.01
CA ASP A 122 17.53 9.00 3.19
C ASP A 122 17.14 8.11 4.38
N ASN A 123 16.91 8.71 5.54
CA ASN A 123 16.52 7.96 6.73
C ASN A 123 15.18 7.23 6.56
N GLY A 124 14.25 7.81 5.80
CA GLY A 124 12.95 7.18 5.52
C GLY A 124 13.11 5.91 4.68
N SER A 125 13.96 5.97 3.66
CA SER A 125 14.29 4.82 2.81
C SER A 125 15.00 3.71 3.60
N ILE A 126 15.90 4.08 4.51
CA ILE A 126 16.59 3.12 5.40
C ILE A 126 15.59 2.41 6.32
N GLU A 127 14.69 3.15 6.96
CA GLU A 127 13.65 2.56 7.82
C GLU A 127 12.73 1.62 7.04
N MET A 128 12.31 2.04 5.84
CA MET A 128 11.49 1.23 4.95
C MET A 128 12.19 -0.07 4.57
N LEU A 129 13.44 0.01 4.09
CA LEU A 129 14.22 -1.16 3.70
C LEU A 129 14.50 -2.08 4.88
N SER A 130 14.82 -1.51 6.06
CA SER A 130 14.99 -2.28 7.28
C SER A 130 13.72 -3.08 7.61
N GLY A 131 12.54 -2.45 7.52
CA GLY A 131 11.26 -3.13 7.72
C GLY A 131 10.99 -4.26 6.71
N VAL A 132 11.37 -4.08 5.45
CA VAL A 132 11.25 -5.11 4.41
C VAL A 132 12.20 -6.28 4.72
N VAL A 133 13.46 -6.01 5.01
CA VAL A 133 14.46 -7.04 5.33
C VAL A 133 14.09 -7.81 6.58
N GLN A 134 13.59 -7.16 7.63
CA GLN A 134 13.10 -7.83 8.84
C GLN A 134 11.97 -8.83 8.53
N LYS A 135 11.07 -8.50 7.60
CA LYS A 135 10.01 -9.42 7.15
C LYS A 135 10.58 -10.62 6.40
N TYR A 136 11.56 -10.42 5.50
CA TYR A 136 12.25 -11.50 4.81
C TYR A 136 12.98 -12.42 5.80
N TRP A 137 13.64 -11.81 6.77
CA TRP A 137 14.33 -12.54 7.82
C TRP A 137 13.38 -13.24 8.79
N ARG A 138 12.09 -12.88 8.82
CA ARG A 138 11.10 -13.32 9.81
C ARG A 138 11.54 -12.98 11.24
N HIS A 139 12.30 -11.93 11.39
CA HIS A 139 12.83 -11.47 12.66
C HIS A 139 12.50 -9.99 12.84
N MET A 140 11.74 -9.70 13.91
CA MET A 140 11.45 -8.33 14.31
C MET A 140 12.24 -8.05 15.59
N PHE A 141 13.04 -7.00 15.55
CA PHE A 141 13.83 -6.62 16.69
C PHE A 141 12.97 -6.16 17.87
N THR A 142 13.26 -6.70 19.03
CA THR A 142 12.69 -6.25 20.31
C THR A 142 13.43 -5.01 20.81
N LYS A 143 12.90 -4.35 21.85
CA LYS A 143 13.59 -3.19 22.45
C LYS A 143 15.00 -3.55 22.96
N ASP A 144 15.20 -4.79 23.40
CA ASP A 144 16.48 -5.29 23.90
C ASP A 144 17.45 -5.62 22.75
N GLU A 145 16.98 -5.62 21.50
CA GLU A 145 17.78 -5.89 20.29
C GLU A 145 18.05 -4.64 19.45
N SER A 146 17.91 -3.46 20.03
CA SER A 146 18.14 -2.19 19.34
C SER A 146 19.51 -2.09 18.66
N GLU A 147 20.54 -2.72 19.22
CA GLU A 147 21.86 -2.77 18.61
C GLU A 147 21.87 -3.55 17.28
N LYS A 148 21.08 -4.63 17.19
CA LYS A 148 20.94 -5.42 15.96
C LYS A 148 20.15 -4.68 14.89
N GLU A 149 19.15 -3.90 15.29
CA GLU A 149 18.42 -3.05 14.39
C GLU A 149 19.32 -1.96 13.79
N VAL A 150 20.13 -1.32 14.64
CA VAL A 150 21.17 -0.37 14.21
C VAL A 150 22.20 -1.07 13.30
N ALA A 151 22.57 -2.31 13.59
CA ALA A 151 23.45 -3.06 12.71
C ALA A 151 22.85 -3.27 11.33
N LEU A 152 21.56 -3.64 11.23
CA LEU A 152 20.87 -3.80 9.95
C LEU A 152 20.84 -2.49 9.16
N THR A 153 20.55 -1.36 9.81
CA THR A 153 20.58 -0.05 9.12
C THR A 153 21.98 0.29 8.59
N ARG A 154 23.03 -0.07 9.32
CA ARG A 154 24.43 0.10 8.85
C ARG A 154 24.78 -0.83 7.69
N PHE A 155 24.26 -2.06 7.65
CA PHE A 155 24.43 -2.94 6.48
C PHE A 155 23.76 -2.35 5.23
N ILE A 156 22.56 -1.77 5.36
CA ILE A 156 21.87 -1.10 4.27
C ILE A 156 22.69 0.10 3.79
N GLN A 157 23.19 0.94 4.68
CA GLN A 157 24.03 2.08 4.33
C GLN A 157 25.31 1.65 3.62
N ASP A 158 26.00 0.63 4.15
CA ASP A 158 27.23 0.10 3.54
C ASP A 158 27.00 -0.46 2.15
N TYR A 159 25.85 -1.11 1.94
CA TYR A 159 25.46 -1.63 0.64
C TYR A 159 25.33 -0.50 -0.41
N TYR A 160 24.60 0.56 -0.12
CA TYR A 160 24.45 1.67 -1.07
C TYR A 160 25.73 2.52 -1.25
N GLU A 161 26.63 2.51 -0.28
CA GLU A 161 27.93 3.17 -0.43
C GLU A 161 28.89 2.40 -1.37
N ASN A 162 28.79 1.08 -1.40
CA ASN A 162 29.75 0.21 -2.11
C ASN A 162 29.18 -0.41 -3.40
N VAL A 163 27.88 -0.61 -3.51
CA VAL A 163 27.19 -1.08 -4.72
C VAL A 163 26.58 0.13 -5.41
N ARG A 164 26.92 0.36 -6.68
CA ARG A 164 26.50 1.56 -7.43
C ARG A 164 25.30 1.33 -8.32
N GLU A 165 25.10 0.13 -8.80
CA GLU A 165 24.07 -0.23 -9.77
C GLU A 165 23.49 -1.61 -9.47
N GLY A 166 22.30 -1.90 -9.96
CA GLY A 166 21.64 -3.19 -9.81
C GLY A 166 21.16 -3.46 -8.38
N HIS A 167 20.66 -2.44 -7.70
CA HIS A 167 20.16 -2.57 -6.34
C HIS A 167 18.92 -3.46 -6.31
N ASN A 168 19.06 -4.63 -5.69
CA ASN A 168 17.97 -5.56 -5.44
C ASN A 168 18.27 -6.39 -4.18
N PHE A 169 17.32 -7.21 -3.76
CA PHE A 169 17.49 -8.01 -2.55
C PHE A 169 18.62 -9.03 -2.65
N GLU A 170 18.78 -9.66 -3.80
CA GLU A 170 19.85 -10.64 -4.03
C GLU A 170 21.23 -10.00 -3.90
N SER A 171 21.45 -8.85 -4.55
CA SER A 171 22.72 -8.13 -4.45
C SER A 171 23.00 -7.63 -3.03
N PHE A 172 21.95 -7.19 -2.29
CA PHE A 172 22.08 -6.84 -0.88
C PHE A 172 22.46 -8.05 -0.01
N TYR A 173 21.78 -9.18 -0.20
CA TYR A 173 22.08 -10.41 0.53
C TYR A 173 23.51 -10.88 0.29
N ASN A 174 23.94 -10.92 -0.96
CA ASN A 174 25.31 -11.33 -1.33
C ASN A 174 26.33 -10.36 -0.74
N HIS A 175 26.10 -9.05 -0.83
CA HIS A 175 26.99 -8.05 -0.23
C HIS A 175 27.16 -8.26 1.28
N VAL A 176 26.07 -8.48 2.00
CA VAL A 176 26.13 -8.72 3.46
C VAL A 176 26.85 -10.02 3.80
N THR A 177 26.55 -11.12 3.09
CA THR A 177 27.08 -12.44 3.44
C THR A 177 28.54 -12.60 3.03
N GLU A 178 28.95 -12.07 1.88
CA GLU A 178 30.31 -12.20 1.37
C GLU A 178 31.30 -11.26 2.07
N HIS A 179 30.84 -10.03 2.40
CA HIS A 179 31.71 -9.00 2.99
C HIS A 179 31.45 -8.78 4.49
N TYR A 180 30.77 -9.70 5.15
CA TYR A 180 30.37 -9.55 6.56
C TYR A 180 31.49 -9.09 7.50
N PRO A 181 32.69 -9.75 7.54
CA PRO A 181 33.76 -9.33 8.45
C PRO A 181 34.30 -7.92 8.17
N GLU A 182 34.34 -7.54 6.91
CA GLU A 182 34.82 -6.24 6.44
C GLU A 182 33.86 -5.13 6.83
N ILE A 183 32.55 -5.38 6.66
CA ILE A 183 31.49 -4.43 7.02
C ILE A 183 31.48 -4.21 8.52
N LEU A 184 31.61 -5.29 9.34
CA LEU A 184 31.69 -5.16 10.79
C LEU A 184 32.85 -4.23 11.22
N ALA A 185 34.03 -4.40 10.60
CA ALA A 185 35.19 -3.56 10.89
C ALA A 185 35.00 -2.11 10.45
N ARG A 186 34.47 -1.90 9.23
CA ARG A 186 34.27 -0.58 8.62
C ARG A 186 33.19 0.24 9.32
N LYS A 187 32.08 -0.41 9.67
CA LYS A 187 30.91 0.25 10.30
C LYS A 187 30.87 0.12 11.81
N HIS A 188 31.92 -0.47 12.43
CA HIS A 188 32.00 -0.67 13.88
C HIS A 188 30.76 -1.40 14.46
N ILE A 189 30.35 -2.48 13.81
CA ILE A 189 29.19 -3.28 14.22
C ILE A 189 29.67 -4.38 15.18
N PRO A 190 28.95 -4.65 16.30
CA PRO A 190 29.24 -5.78 17.17
C PRO A 190 29.16 -7.12 16.44
N LYS A 191 29.97 -8.11 16.86
CA LYS A 191 30.03 -9.44 16.21
C LYS A 191 28.85 -10.36 16.52
N ASP A 192 27.93 -9.93 17.34
CA ASP A 192 26.76 -10.71 17.78
C ASP A 192 25.54 -10.60 16.87
N PHE A 193 25.71 -10.03 15.67
CA PHE A 193 24.67 -10.04 14.66
C PHE A 193 24.34 -11.48 14.25
N LEU A 194 23.04 -11.79 14.17
CA LEU A 194 22.55 -13.15 13.91
C LEU A 194 22.71 -13.56 12.43
N LEU A 195 23.94 -13.54 11.90
CA LEU A 195 24.23 -13.80 10.49
C LEU A 195 23.70 -15.15 10.00
N GLU A 196 23.83 -16.20 10.82
CA GLU A 196 23.37 -17.55 10.45
C GLU A 196 21.84 -17.56 10.26
N SER A 197 21.11 -16.94 11.18
CA SER A 197 19.65 -16.81 11.09
C SER A 197 19.24 -15.94 9.91
N PHE A 198 19.95 -14.83 9.67
CA PHE A 198 19.75 -13.97 8.52
C PHE A 198 19.95 -14.76 7.22
N SER A 199 21.09 -15.44 7.06
CA SER A 199 21.42 -16.20 5.85
C SER A 199 20.42 -17.33 5.58
N LEU A 200 19.98 -18.04 6.64
CA LEU A 200 19.01 -19.12 6.51
C LEU A 200 17.65 -18.62 6.04
N ASN A 201 17.10 -17.61 6.68
CA ASN A 201 15.76 -17.14 6.38
C ASN A 201 15.70 -16.29 5.09
N CYS A 202 16.63 -15.35 4.96
CA CYS A 202 16.71 -14.48 3.78
C CYS A 202 17.14 -15.25 2.52
N GLY A 203 17.90 -16.34 2.68
CA GLY A 203 18.28 -17.22 1.57
C GLY A 203 17.11 -17.91 0.88
N GLU A 204 15.94 -18.03 1.51
CA GLU A 204 14.73 -18.59 0.90
C GLU A 204 14.11 -17.68 -0.20
N PHE A 205 14.58 -16.44 -0.31
CA PHE A 205 14.12 -15.48 -1.32
C PHE A 205 15.07 -15.36 -2.52
N LEU A 206 16.16 -16.11 -2.53
CA LEU A 206 17.11 -16.12 -3.64
C LEU A 206 16.61 -16.97 -4.82
N PRO A 207 17.16 -16.77 -6.03
CA PRO A 207 16.84 -17.59 -7.20
C PRO A 207 16.95 -19.09 -6.94
N GLY A 208 15.95 -19.85 -7.40
CA GLY A 208 15.83 -21.29 -7.15
C GLY A 208 15.34 -21.69 -5.76
N ARG A 209 14.89 -20.76 -4.94
CA ARG A 209 14.36 -20.99 -3.59
C ARG A 209 12.85 -20.75 -3.54
N ARG A 210 12.27 -21.09 -2.38
CA ARG A 210 10.81 -21.13 -2.18
C ARG A 210 10.07 -19.82 -2.49
N TYR A 211 10.68 -18.68 -2.18
CA TYR A 211 10.06 -17.36 -2.31
C TYR A 211 10.78 -16.47 -3.34
N GLU A 212 11.46 -17.07 -4.32
CA GLU A 212 12.20 -16.32 -5.35
C GLU A 212 11.34 -15.27 -6.07
N ASN A 213 10.06 -15.61 -6.32
CA ASN A 213 9.14 -14.75 -7.06
C ASN A 213 8.86 -13.42 -6.34
N VAL A 214 9.00 -13.39 -5.02
CA VAL A 214 8.77 -12.17 -4.23
C VAL A 214 9.81 -11.09 -4.55
N CYS A 215 11.04 -11.49 -4.81
CA CYS A 215 12.16 -10.58 -5.04
C CYS A 215 12.48 -10.40 -6.52
N LYS A 216 11.70 -11.00 -7.42
CA LYS A 216 11.86 -10.78 -8.85
C LYS A 216 11.61 -9.31 -9.19
N ASP A 217 12.59 -8.69 -9.80
CA ASP A 217 12.48 -7.39 -10.40
C ASP A 217 12.04 -7.56 -11.85
N THR A 218 10.79 -7.26 -12.13
CA THR A 218 10.27 -7.30 -13.51
C THR A 218 10.42 -5.97 -14.23
N GLY A 219 11.05 -4.98 -13.59
CA GLY A 219 11.15 -3.64 -14.14
C GLY A 219 9.79 -2.95 -14.27
N THR A 220 8.83 -3.31 -13.43
CA THR A 220 7.50 -2.71 -13.47
C THR A 220 7.60 -1.21 -13.21
N ASP A 221 7.29 -0.41 -14.22
CA ASP A 221 7.33 1.04 -14.11
C ASP A 221 6.02 1.59 -13.57
N PHE A 222 6.06 2.09 -12.35
CA PHE A 222 4.96 2.78 -11.71
C PHE A 222 4.92 4.27 -12.03
N SER A 223 5.92 4.83 -12.71
CA SER A 223 5.95 6.25 -13.05
C SER A 223 4.84 6.59 -14.05
N GLY A 224 4.24 7.77 -13.90
CA GLY A 224 3.12 8.19 -14.76
C GLY A 224 1.83 7.39 -14.61
N LYS A 225 1.79 6.35 -13.77
CA LYS A 225 0.57 5.58 -13.51
C LYS A 225 -0.20 6.19 -12.35
N GLU A 226 -1.45 6.55 -12.62
CA GLU A 226 -2.32 7.20 -11.64
C GLU A 226 -3.44 6.28 -11.14
N PHE A 227 -3.67 5.16 -11.82
CA PHE A 227 -4.56 4.10 -11.37
C PHE A 227 -3.81 2.77 -11.29
N ILE A 228 -3.54 2.30 -10.07
CA ILE A 228 -2.77 1.08 -9.83
C ILE A 228 -3.63 0.08 -9.07
N VAL A 229 -3.72 -1.13 -9.58
CA VAL A 229 -4.46 -2.23 -8.96
C VAL A 229 -3.51 -3.37 -8.64
N PHE A 230 -3.44 -3.78 -7.40
CA PHE A 230 -2.74 -4.97 -6.94
C PHE A 230 -3.75 -6.09 -6.68
N GLU A 231 -3.70 -7.15 -7.46
CA GLU A 231 -4.54 -8.33 -7.31
C GLU A 231 -3.79 -9.43 -6.56
N LEU A 232 -4.23 -9.78 -5.37
CA LEU A 232 -3.57 -10.71 -4.47
C LEU A 232 -4.36 -12.03 -4.27
N THR A 233 -5.22 -12.39 -5.21
CA THR A 233 -6.10 -13.56 -5.10
C THR A 233 -5.32 -14.84 -4.90
N GLN A 234 -4.18 -15.02 -5.58
CA GLN A 234 -3.40 -16.25 -5.54
C GLN A 234 -2.72 -16.49 -4.18
N ILE A 235 -2.39 -15.44 -3.46
CA ILE A 235 -1.70 -15.54 -2.16
C ILE A 235 -2.64 -15.39 -0.95
N LYS A 236 -3.93 -15.23 -1.18
CA LYS A 236 -4.94 -15.02 -0.12
C LYS A 236 -4.85 -16.02 1.03
N GLN A 237 -4.49 -17.27 0.76
CA GLN A 237 -4.40 -18.35 1.76
C GLN A 237 -3.03 -18.40 2.47
N ASP A 238 -1.98 -17.84 1.88
CA ASP A 238 -0.66 -17.76 2.51
C ASP A 238 -0.51 -16.43 3.25
N ARG A 239 -0.78 -16.46 4.55
CA ARG A 239 -0.73 -15.25 5.39
C ARG A 239 0.65 -14.61 5.46
N PHE A 240 1.71 -15.43 5.47
CA PHE A 240 3.08 -14.90 5.51
C PHE A 240 3.39 -14.15 4.22
N LEU A 241 3.13 -14.79 3.08
CA LEU A 241 3.38 -14.21 1.76
C LEU A 241 2.52 -12.96 1.54
N SER A 242 1.25 -13.00 1.91
CA SER A 242 0.36 -11.84 1.82
C SER A 242 0.86 -10.64 2.65
N ASN A 243 1.32 -10.87 3.88
CA ASN A 243 1.87 -9.80 4.72
C ASN A 243 3.15 -9.19 4.14
N LEU A 244 3.98 -10.03 3.55
CA LEU A 244 5.23 -9.62 2.96
C LEU A 244 5.00 -8.77 1.69
N VAL A 245 4.16 -9.26 0.78
CA VAL A 245 3.76 -8.56 -0.45
C VAL A 245 3.06 -7.25 -0.13
N MET A 246 2.17 -7.24 0.87
CA MET A 246 1.56 -5.99 1.36
C MET A 246 2.60 -4.98 1.84
N GLY A 247 3.65 -5.43 2.51
CA GLY A 247 4.75 -4.54 2.89
C GLY A 247 5.43 -3.88 1.69
N MET A 248 5.64 -4.62 0.62
CA MET A 248 6.21 -4.09 -0.63
C MET A 248 5.24 -3.11 -1.32
N ILE A 249 3.96 -3.47 -1.38
CA ILE A 249 2.91 -2.58 -1.93
C ILE A 249 2.87 -1.25 -1.16
N PHE A 250 3.02 -1.28 0.17
CA PHE A 250 3.07 -0.04 0.96
C PHE A 250 4.24 0.87 0.59
N THR A 251 5.36 0.34 0.11
CA THR A 251 6.45 1.19 -0.40
C THR A 251 6.01 1.98 -1.64
N VAL A 252 5.27 1.34 -2.54
CA VAL A 252 4.68 1.99 -3.72
C VAL A 252 3.63 3.02 -3.31
N ILE A 253 2.74 2.67 -2.38
CA ILE A 253 1.72 3.57 -1.86
C ILE A 253 2.36 4.83 -1.26
N GLN A 254 3.39 4.69 -0.44
CA GLN A 254 4.09 5.83 0.14
C GLN A 254 4.68 6.75 -0.94
N LYS A 255 5.37 6.19 -1.92
CA LYS A 255 5.94 6.95 -3.02
C LYS A 255 4.85 7.64 -3.87
N LYS A 256 3.75 6.96 -4.17
CA LYS A 256 2.70 7.48 -5.06
C LYS A 256 1.72 8.44 -4.39
N LEU A 257 1.28 8.13 -3.18
CA LEU A 257 0.21 8.89 -2.53
C LEU A 257 0.72 9.92 -1.51
N LEU A 258 1.92 9.71 -0.94
CA LEU A 258 2.40 10.52 0.17
C LEU A 258 3.56 11.46 -0.22
N SER A 259 4.23 11.24 -1.35
CA SER A 259 5.37 12.06 -1.78
C SER A 259 4.97 13.47 -2.23
N ASP A 260 3.87 13.61 -2.95
CA ASP A 260 3.37 14.91 -3.39
C ASP A 260 2.02 15.25 -2.74
N ARG A 261 2.05 16.10 -1.71
CA ARG A 261 0.86 16.56 -0.98
C ARG A 261 -0.11 17.41 -1.81
N ARG A 262 0.27 17.84 -3.01
CA ARG A 262 -0.60 18.61 -3.92
C ARG A 262 -1.49 17.68 -4.75
N LYS A 263 -1.10 16.43 -4.92
CA LYS A 263 -1.91 15.44 -5.60
C LYS A 263 -2.92 14.83 -4.63
N ARG A 264 -4.14 14.64 -5.11
CA ARG A 264 -5.20 13.97 -4.37
C ARG A 264 -5.04 12.46 -4.57
N GLY A 265 -4.82 11.73 -3.49
CA GLY A 265 -4.59 10.28 -3.53
C GLY A 265 -5.64 9.50 -2.75
N VAL A 266 -6.06 8.36 -3.26
CA VAL A 266 -7.02 7.47 -2.60
C VAL A 266 -6.49 6.04 -2.60
N LEU A 267 -6.52 5.41 -1.43
CA LEU A 267 -6.21 4.00 -1.25
C LEU A 267 -7.50 3.23 -0.97
N ILE A 268 -7.77 2.22 -1.77
CA ILE A 268 -8.96 1.38 -1.65
C ILE A 268 -8.52 -0.05 -1.31
N PHE A 269 -9.04 -0.59 -0.21
CA PHE A 269 -8.95 -2.01 0.10
C PHE A 269 -10.30 -2.67 -0.22
N ASP A 270 -10.36 -3.50 -1.25
CA ASP A 270 -11.51 -4.38 -1.43
C ASP A 270 -11.35 -5.61 -0.54
N GLU A 271 -12.44 -6.08 0.04
CA GLU A 271 -12.43 -7.14 1.05
C GLU A 271 -11.53 -6.85 2.27
N TYR A 272 -11.66 -5.65 2.85
CA TYR A 272 -10.89 -5.24 4.04
C TYR A 272 -10.89 -6.27 5.19
N GLY A 273 -11.95 -7.03 5.35
CA GLY A 273 -12.03 -8.10 6.35
C GLY A 273 -10.94 -9.18 6.18
N GLU A 274 -10.53 -9.47 4.96
CA GLU A 274 -9.42 -10.39 4.67
C GLU A 274 -8.08 -9.74 5.01
N THR A 275 -7.90 -8.49 4.58
CA THR A 275 -6.70 -7.71 4.89
C THR A 275 -6.51 -7.51 6.39
N ALA A 276 -7.59 -7.28 7.12
CA ALA A 276 -7.57 -7.07 8.57
C ALA A 276 -7.17 -8.33 9.37
N GLN A 277 -7.40 -9.52 8.80
CA GLN A 277 -7.00 -10.80 9.42
C GLN A 277 -5.53 -11.15 9.17
N MET A 278 -4.86 -10.44 8.28
CA MET A 278 -3.43 -10.59 8.02
C MET A 278 -2.64 -9.97 9.17
N VAL A 279 -2.59 -10.67 10.28
CA VAL A 279 -1.75 -10.30 11.43
C VAL A 279 -0.39 -10.93 11.23
N ASP A 280 0.66 -10.12 11.33
CA ASP A 280 2.00 -10.65 11.43
C ASP A 280 2.13 -11.44 12.74
N THR A 281 2.25 -12.75 12.62
CA THR A 281 2.32 -13.66 13.78
C THR A 281 3.62 -13.47 14.58
N ALA A 282 4.66 -12.89 13.97
CA ALA A 282 5.92 -12.62 14.65
C ALA A 282 5.86 -11.37 15.54
N THR A 283 5.07 -10.38 15.17
CA THR A 283 5.02 -9.08 15.87
C THR A 283 3.72 -8.83 16.61
N GLY A 284 2.67 -9.60 16.34
CA GLY A 284 1.32 -9.30 16.80
C GLY A 284 0.75 -7.99 16.24
N THR A 285 1.50 -7.29 15.36
CA THR A 285 1.07 -6.08 14.69
C THR A 285 0.36 -6.44 13.40
N GLY A 286 -0.91 -6.14 13.32
CA GLY A 286 -1.67 -6.30 12.07
C GLY A 286 -1.27 -5.25 11.05
N ILE A 287 -1.66 -5.49 9.81
CA ILE A 287 -1.64 -4.49 8.72
C ILE A 287 -2.31 -3.17 9.16
N HIS A 288 -3.17 -3.22 10.19
CA HIS A 288 -3.76 -2.06 10.82
C HIS A 288 -2.77 -0.95 11.18
N SER A 289 -1.55 -1.27 11.64
CA SER A 289 -0.56 -0.24 11.97
C SER A 289 -0.04 0.47 10.73
N SER A 290 0.21 -0.26 9.65
CA SER A 290 0.67 0.30 8.38
C SER A 290 -0.45 1.07 7.67
N VAL A 291 -1.67 0.53 7.68
CA VAL A 291 -2.87 1.20 7.18
C VAL A 291 -3.18 2.44 8.02
N ALA A 292 -3.14 2.34 9.35
CA ALA A 292 -3.31 3.48 10.24
C ALA A 292 -2.26 4.58 10.02
N PHE A 293 -1.02 4.20 9.73
CA PHE A 293 0.05 5.14 9.36
C PHE A 293 -0.28 5.88 8.05
N CYS A 294 -0.76 5.17 7.03
CA CYS A 294 -1.24 5.80 5.79
C CYS A 294 -2.39 6.76 6.08
N TYR A 295 -3.39 6.34 6.86
CA TYR A 295 -4.53 7.18 7.22
C TYR A 295 -4.19 8.44 8.01
N GLN A 296 -3.12 8.43 8.80
CA GLN A 296 -2.69 9.60 9.55
C GLN A 296 -1.93 10.63 8.71
N LYS A 297 -1.42 10.22 7.55
CA LYS A 297 -0.59 11.08 6.68
C LYS A 297 -1.29 11.56 5.41
N ILE A 298 -2.37 10.89 4.98
CA ILE A 298 -3.23 11.31 3.88
C ILE A 298 -4.30 12.27 4.39
#